data_5b2eca2d3503e2ed53eecdde851c04bd
#
_entry.id   5b2eca2d3503e2ed53eecdde851c04bd
#
_cell.length_a   1.000
_cell.length_b   1.000
_cell.length_c   1.000
_cell.angle_alpha   90.00
_cell.angle_beta   90.00
_cell.angle_gamma   90.00
#
_symmetry.space_group_name_H-M   'P 1'
#
loop_
_entity.id
_entity.type
_entity.pdbx_description
1 polymer ?
#
loop_
_entity_poly.entity_id
_entity_poly.type
_entity_poly.pdbx_seq_one_letter_code
_entity_poly.pdbx_strand_id
1 'polypeptide(L)'
;VAQAGAPQPAGLAINQALISTWIEEQLTAALAQQARVSVSNAEVENKLREVAQRNGLSVEKFAEAYAVQEGTWVLPSALRDYTKTFLLQQKVSRTLGAKGQPAGQAFAKALTRESQKLGVTVSPRYGAWDAQTLQLVAAPDLVSVPAQPALPGQGAGPADR
;
A
#
# COMPACT_ATOMS: atom_id res chain seq x y z
N VAL A 1 13.14 25.11 -2.47
CA VAL A 1 11.95 25.29 -3.31
C VAL A 1 11.48 23.89 -3.68
N ALA A 2 10.47 23.36 -2.96
CA ALA A 2 9.88 22.06 -3.26
C ALA A 2 9.18 22.17 -4.62
N GLN A 3 9.63 21.38 -5.59
CA GLN A 3 8.87 21.19 -6.82
C GLN A 3 7.57 20.50 -6.44
N ALA A 4 6.46 21.22 -6.54
CA ALA A 4 5.14 20.65 -6.50
C ALA A 4 5.05 19.64 -7.67
N GLY A 5 5.02 18.36 -7.38
CA GLY A 5 4.85 17.32 -8.39
C GLY A 5 3.55 17.58 -9.17
N ALA A 6 3.59 17.37 -10.46
CA ALA A 6 2.41 17.45 -11.29
C ALA A 6 1.30 16.56 -10.70
N PRO A 7 0.03 16.99 -10.73
CA PRO A 7 -1.08 16.18 -10.22
C PRO A 7 -1.10 14.83 -10.95
N GLN A 8 -0.97 13.75 -10.18
CA GLN A 8 -1.02 12.40 -10.74
C GLN A 8 -2.44 12.11 -11.25
N PRO A 9 -2.58 11.39 -12.37
CA PRO A 9 -3.90 10.97 -12.86
C PRO A 9 -4.64 10.19 -11.78
N ALA A 10 -5.90 10.45 -11.56
CA ALA A 10 -6.70 9.79 -10.52
C ALA A 10 -6.63 8.26 -10.56
N GLY A 11 -6.59 7.66 -11.75
CA GLY A 11 -6.44 6.21 -11.91
C GLY A 11 -5.12 5.65 -11.41
N LEU A 12 -4.02 6.40 -11.47
CA LEU A 12 -2.73 5.96 -10.94
C LEU A 12 -2.75 5.94 -9.39
N ALA A 13 -3.36 6.95 -8.77
CA ALA A 13 -3.50 7.02 -7.33
C ALA A 13 -4.34 5.85 -6.77
N ILE A 14 -5.42 5.47 -7.46
CA ILE A 14 -6.24 4.31 -7.10
C ILE A 14 -5.40 3.02 -7.17
N ASN A 15 -4.68 2.80 -8.28
CA ASN A 15 -3.85 1.61 -8.44
C ASN A 15 -2.74 1.54 -7.37
N GLN A 16 -2.13 2.68 -7.03
CA GLN A 16 -1.13 2.75 -5.98
C GLN A 16 -1.72 2.41 -4.61
N ALA A 17 -2.92 2.91 -4.29
CA ALA A 17 -3.62 2.57 -3.06
C ALA A 17 -3.94 1.08 -2.97
N LEU A 18 -4.45 0.48 -4.05
CA LEU A 18 -4.75 -0.96 -4.11
C LEU A 18 -3.50 -1.83 -3.96
N ILE A 19 -2.39 -1.44 -4.61
CA ILE A 19 -1.11 -2.14 -4.50
C ILE A 19 -0.58 -2.05 -3.06
N SER A 20 -0.61 -0.88 -2.45
CA SER A 20 -0.17 -0.69 -1.05
C SER A 20 -0.99 -1.55 -0.10
N THR A 21 -2.31 -1.54 -0.23
CA THR A 21 -3.21 -2.37 0.57
C THR A 21 -2.88 -3.84 0.42
N TRP A 22 -2.70 -4.31 -0.82
CA TRP A 22 -2.36 -5.71 -1.08
C TRP A 22 -1.00 -6.10 -0.47
N ILE A 23 0.02 -5.23 -0.56
CA ILE A 23 1.33 -5.48 0.06
C ILE A 23 1.18 -5.57 1.58
N GLU A 24 0.45 -4.66 2.20
CA GLU A 24 0.20 -4.68 3.65
C GLU A 24 -0.52 -5.95 4.09
N GLU A 25 -1.48 -6.43 3.31
CA GLU A 25 -2.17 -7.70 3.55
C GLU A 25 -1.19 -8.88 3.54
N GLN A 26 -0.30 -8.96 2.53
CA GLN A 26 0.68 -10.03 2.43
C GLN A 26 1.69 -9.99 3.60
N LEU A 27 2.19 -8.80 3.95
CA LEU A 27 3.10 -8.61 5.08
C LEU A 27 2.42 -9.00 6.40
N THR A 28 1.17 -8.58 6.59
CA THR A 28 0.39 -8.93 7.78
C THR A 28 0.15 -10.44 7.88
N ALA A 29 -0.18 -11.08 6.77
CA ALA A 29 -0.37 -12.54 6.72
C ALA A 29 0.93 -13.30 7.08
N ALA A 30 2.07 -12.85 6.56
CA ALA A 30 3.37 -13.43 6.90
C ALA A 30 3.69 -13.30 8.39
N LEU A 31 3.46 -12.13 8.97
CA LEU A 31 3.64 -11.91 10.41
C LEU A 31 2.67 -12.73 11.25
N ALA A 32 1.43 -12.87 10.81
CA ALA A 32 0.44 -13.70 11.51
C ALA A 32 0.85 -15.17 11.54
N GLN A 33 1.39 -15.70 10.45
CA GLN A 33 1.94 -17.06 10.40
C GLN A 33 3.11 -17.22 11.39
N GLN A 34 4.05 -16.29 11.43
CA GLN A 34 5.19 -16.31 12.34
C GLN A 34 4.74 -16.22 13.80
N ALA A 35 3.72 -15.40 14.09
CA ALA A 35 3.15 -15.26 15.42
C ALA A 35 2.18 -16.41 15.80
N ARG A 36 1.90 -17.33 14.88
CA ARG A 36 0.89 -18.40 15.03
C ARG A 36 -0.51 -17.84 15.38
N VAL A 37 -0.86 -16.73 14.75
CA VAL A 37 -2.13 -16.03 14.93
C VAL A 37 -3.01 -16.31 13.72
N SER A 38 -4.28 -16.57 13.96
CA SER A 38 -5.28 -16.75 12.91
C SER A 38 -6.55 -15.99 13.22
N VAL A 39 -7.33 -15.75 12.18
CA VAL A 39 -8.68 -15.17 12.25
C VAL A 39 -9.63 -16.06 11.46
N SER A 40 -10.68 -16.50 12.12
CA SER A 40 -11.72 -17.32 11.51
C SER A 40 -12.73 -16.46 10.73
N ASN A 41 -13.44 -17.09 9.79
CA ASN A 41 -14.53 -16.41 9.08
C ASN A 41 -15.62 -15.92 10.03
N ALA A 42 -15.92 -16.68 11.10
CA ALA A 42 -16.89 -16.27 12.11
C ALA A 42 -16.49 -14.97 12.82
N GLU A 43 -15.21 -14.77 13.13
CA GLU A 43 -14.71 -13.52 13.71
C GLU A 43 -14.88 -12.34 12.73
N VAL A 44 -14.59 -12.56 11.46
CA VAL A 44 -14.77 -11.55 10.39
C VAL A 44 -16.25 -11.15 10.29
N GLU A 45 -17.15 -12.11 10.17
CA GLU A 45 -18.60 -11.83 10.05
C GLU A 45 -19.15 -11.16 11.32
N ASN A 46 -18.70 -11.56 12.50
CA ASN A 46 -19.09 -10.91 13.75
C ASN A 46 -18.60 -9.46 13.80
N LYS A 47 -17.36 -9.20 13.36
CA LYS A 47 -16.81 -7.84 13.33
C LYS A 47 -17.54 -6.95 12.32
N LEU A 48 -17.84 -7.46 11.14
CA LEU A 48 -18.59 -6.73 10.13
C LEU A 48 -20.00 -6.38 10.64
N ARG A 49 -20.67 -7.34 11.28
CA ARG A 49 -22.00 -7.13 11.87
C ARG A 49 -21.97 -6.09 12.99
N GLU A 50 -20.97 -6.17 13.86
CA GLU A 50 -20.76 -5.20 14.95
C GLU A 50 -20.60 -3.77 14.39
N VAL A 51 -19.74 -3.59 13.39
CA VAL A 51 -19.46 -2.26 12.83
C VAL A 51 -20.68 -1.74 12.05
N ALA A 52 -21.31 -2.58 11.25
CA ALA A 52 -22.53 -2.22 10.52
C ALA A 52 -23.65 -1.77 11.48
N GLN A 53 -23.91 -2.53 12.54
CA GLN A 53 -24.89 -2.19 13.56
C GLN A 53 -24.59 -0.87 14.27
N ARG A 54 -23.35 -0.57 14.60
CA ARG A 54 -22.94 0.73 15.17
C ARG A 54 -23.27 1.91 14.26
N ASN A 55 -23.28 1.68 12.96
CA ASN A 55 -23.65 2.69 11.97
C ASN A 55 -25.13 2.65 11.56
N GLY A 56 -25.94 1.80 12.21
CA GLY A 56 -27.36 1.66 11.88
C GLY A 56 -27.64 1.04 10.50
N LEU A 57 -26.68 0.27 9.96
CA LEU A 57 -26.72 -0.29 8.60
C LEU A 57 -26.76 -1.83 8.63
N SER A 58 -27.22 -2.43 7.53
CA SER A 58 -26.90 -3.84 7.25
C SER A 58 -25.45 -3.96 6.79
N VAL A 59 -24.89 -5.18 6.81
CA VAL A 59 -23.50 -5.43 6.37
C VAL A 59 -23.31 -5.01 4.90
N GLU A 60 -24.30 -5.29 4.04
CA GLU A 60 -24.27 -4.95 2.62
C GLU A 60 -24.24 -3.42 2.41
N LYS A 61 -25.16 -2.71 3.08
CA LYS A 61 -25.21 -1.24 3.01
C LYS A 61 -23.97 -0.59 3.63
N PHE A 62 -23.44 -1.20 4.68
CA PHE A 62 -22.18 -0.73 5.26
C PHE A 62 -21.00 -0.90 4.27
N ALA A 63 -20.93 -2.03 3.56
CA ALA A 63 -19.89 -2.26 2.56
C ALA A 63 -19.94 -1.23 1.42
N GLU A 64 -21.14 -0.91 0.93
CA GLU A 64 -21.34 0.12 -0.09
C GLU A 64 -20.94 1.52 0.41
N ALA A 65 -21.38 1.90 1.61
CA ALA A 65 -21.09 3.18 2.21
C ALA A 65 -19.59 3.35 2.51
N TYR A 66 -18.94 2.30 2.99
CA TYR A 66 -17.51 2.30 3.31
C TYR A 66 -16.64 2.53 2.07
N ALA A 67 -16.99 1.88 0.96
CA ALA A 67 -16.26 2.04 -0.31
C ALA A 67 -16.30 3.49 -0.83
N VAL A 68 -17.35 4.24 -0.54
CA VAL A 68 -17.54 5.61 -1.03
C VAL A 68 -17.00 6.67 -0.07
N GLN A 69 -17.20 6.50 1.26
CA GLN A 69 -16.91 7.54 2.24
C GLN A 69 -15.45 7.66 2.65
N GLU A 70 -14.76 6.53 2.77
CA GLU A 70 -13.42 6.54 3.38
C GLU A 70 -12.29 6.80 2.39
N GLY A 71 -12.58 6.85 1.09
CA GLY A 71 -11.53 6.97 0.07
C GLY A 71 -10.51 5.83 0.11
N THR A 72 -10.86 4.76 0.81
CA THR A 72 -10.00 3.58 1.03
C THR A 72 -9.90 2.70 -0.20
N TRP A 73 -10.77 2.94 -1.20
CA TRP A 73 -10.86 2.15 -2.43
C TRP A 73 -11.08 0.64 -2.17
N VAL A 74 -11.62 0.30 -1.00
CA VAL A 74 -11.99 -1.08 -0.68
C VAL A 74 -13.30 -1.41 -1.35
N LEU A 75 -13.25 -2.28 -2.35
CA LEU A 75 -14.46 -2.77 -3.00
C LEU A 75 -15.36 -3.50 -1.99
N PRO A 76 -16.70 -3.43 -2.11
CA PRO A 76 -17.62 -4.16 -1.24
C PRO A 76 -17.31 -5.65 -1.16
N SER A 77 -16.87 -6.26 -2.27
CA SER A 77 -16.46 -7.66 -2.34
C SER A 77 -15.18 -7.96 -1.55
N ALA A 78 -14.28 -6.98 -1.39
CA ALA A 78 -13.01 -7.12 -0.69
C ALA A 78 -13.11 -6.77 0.81
N LEU A 79 -14.26 -6.27 1.28
CA LEU A 79 -14.41 -5.80 2.66
C LEU A 79 -14.15 -6.91 3.69
N ARG A 80 -14.47 -8.17 3.37
CA ARG A 80 -14.19 -9.32 4.25
C ARG A 80 -12.71 -9.56 4.41
N ASP A 81 -11.95 -9.53 3.32
CA ASP A 81 -10.49 -9.71 3.35
C ASP A 81 -9.81 -8.55 4.06
N TYR A 82 -10.26 -7.33 3.81
CA TYR A 82 -9.81 -6.14 4.53
C TYR A 82 -10.08 -6.27 6.04
N THR A 83 -11.29 -6.68 6.43
CA THR A 83 -11.65 -6.89 7.85
C THR A 83 -10.81 -8.01 8.48
N LYS A 84 -10.54 -9.08 7.74
CA LYS A 84 -9.66 -10.16 8.19
C LYS A 84 -8.25 -9.65 8.45
N THR A 85 -7.69 -8.88 7.53
CA THR A 85 -6.38 -8.25 7.68
C THR A 85 -6.34 -7.34 8.90
N PHE A 86 -7.34 -6.50 9.08
CA PHE A 86 -7.47 -5.64 10.26
C PHE A 86 -7.47 -6.43 11.58
N LEU A 87 -8.24 -7.52 11.66
CA LEU A 87 -8.26 -8.40 12.83
C LEU A 87 -6.92 -9.12 13.06
N LEU A 88 -6.25 -9.55 11.98
CA LEU A 88 -4.90 -10.11 12.06
C LEU A 88 -3.91 -9.09 12.62
N GLN A 89 -3.93 -7.85 12.10
CA GLN A 89 -3.09 -6.76 12.60
C GLN A 89 -3.28 -6.53 14.09
N GLN A 90 -4.53 -6.49 14.55
CA GLN A 90 -4.83 -6.34 15.98
C GLN A 90 -4.27 -7.49 16.82
N LYS A 91 -4.48 -8.73 16.40
CA LYS A 91 -4.00 -9.91 17.12
C LYS A 91 -2.48 -9.98 17.15
N VAL A 92 -1.82 -9.76 16.01
CA VAL A 92 -0.35 -9.72 15.90
C VAL A 92 0.22 -8.59 16.76
N SER A 93 -0.36 -7.39 16.70
CA SER A 93 0.07 -6.25 17.51
C SER A 93 0.01 -6.56 19.00
N ARG A 94 -1.06 -7.20 19.47
CA ARG A 94 -1.18 -7.63 20.88
C ARG A 94 -0.10 -8.63 21.26
N THR A 95 0.16 -9.61 20.40
CA THR A 95 1.20 -10.62 20.64
C THR A 95 2.60 -10.01 20.71
N LEU A 96 2.90 -9.05 19.86
CA LEU A 96 4.18 -8.35 19.84
C LEU A 96 4.31 -7.33 20.99
N GLY A 97 3.23 -6.62 21.33
CA GLY A 97 3.20 -5.64 22.40
C GLY A 97 3.34 -6.25 23.80
N ALA A 98 2.95 -7.51 23.99
CA ALA A 98 3.11 -8.24 25.26
C ALA A 98 4.58 -8.37 25.71
N LYS A 99 5.55 -8.01 24.87
CA LYS A 99 7.00 -8.01 25.14
C LYS A 99 7.55 -6.67 25.65
N GLY A 100 6.68 -5.79 26.17
CA GLY A 100 7.09 -4.53 26.83
C GLY A 100 7.26 -3.32 25.92
N GLN A 101 6.86 -3.41 24.65
CA GLN A 101 6.79 -2.27 23.74
C GLN A 101 5.32 -1.88 23.45
N PRO A 102 5.03 -0.60 23.15
CA PRO A 102 3.71 -0.22 22.65
C PRO A 102 3.34 -1.06 21.42
N ALA A 103 2.17 -1.70 21.44
CA ALA A 103 1.75 -2.68 20.42
C ALA A 103 1.86 -2.15 18.98
N GLY A 104 1.46 -0.89 18.75
CA GLY A 104 1.54 -0.27 17.43
C GLY A 104 2.98 -0.10 16.94
N GLN A 105 3.91 0.31 17.81
CA GLN A 105 5.32 0.45 17.44
C GLN A 105 5.98 -0.90 17.17
N ALA A 106 5.68 -1.90 17.98
CA ALA A 106 6.19 -3.24 17.79
C ALA A 106 5.71 -3.82 16.45
N PHE A 107 4.45 -3.60 16.10
CA PHE A 107 3.86 -4.02 14.83
C PHE A 107 4.49 -3.30 13.63
N ALA A 108 4.61 -1.97 13.67
CA ALA A 108 5.24 -1.19 12.61
C ALA A 108 6.69 -1.65 12.34
N LYS A 109 7.50 -1.85 13.40
CA LYS A 109 8.85 -2.39 13.27
C LYS A 109 8.86 -3.79 12.67
N ALA A 110 7.90 -4.64 13.03
CA ALA A 110 7.81 -5.98 12.48
C ALA A 110 7.45 -5.96 11.00
N LEU A 111 6.51 -5.10 10.57
CA LEU A 111 6.16 -4.90 9.17
C LEU A 111 7.36 -4.43 8.34
N THR A 112 8.10 -3.43 8.83
CA THR A 112 9.31 -2.93 8.17
C THR A 112 10.35 -4.03 7.97
N ARG A 113 10.64 -4.83 9.01
CA ARG A 113 11.57 -5.95 8.91
C ARG A 113 11.10 -7.01 7.92
N GLU A 114 9.82 -7.36 7.95
CA GLU A 114 9.26 -8.36 7.04
C GLU A 114 9.27 -7.87 5.60
N SER A 115 8.95 -6.60 5.37
CA SER A 115 9.02 -5.95 4.07
C SER A 115 10.45 -5.99 3.49
N GLN A 116 11.45 -5.67 4.31
CA GLN A 116 12.86 -5.75 3.90
C GLN A 116 13.30 -7.17 3.59
N LYS A 117 12.88 -8.13 4.42
CA LYS A 117 13.21 -9.55 4.25
C LYS A 117 12.60 -10.14 2.98
N LEU A 118 11.36 -9.79 2.66
CA LEU A 118 10.65 -10.28 1.48
C LEU A 118 11.12 -9.61 0.18
N GLY A 119 11.79 -8.47 0.25
CA GLY A 119 12.29 -7.78 -0.94
C GLY A 119 11.18 -7.38 -1.91
N VAL A 120 10.13 -6.74 -1.40
CA VAL A 120 8.96 -6.37 -2.19
C VAL A 120 9.36 -5.52 -3.39
N THR A 121 8.96 -5.95 -4.58
CA THR A 121 9.18 -5.23 -5.83
C THR A 121 7.86 -4.88 -6.49
N VAL A 122 7.76 -3.68 -7.05
CA VAL A 122 6.57 -3.18 -7.73
C VAL A 122 6.96 -2.76 -9.14
N SER A 123 6.06 -2.92 -10.11
CA SER A 123 6.32 -2.44 -11.47
C SER A 123 6.59 -0.93 -11.45
N PRO A 124 7.68 -0.46 -12.10
CA PRO A 124 8.10 0.96 -12.06
C PRO A 124 7.01 1.95 -12.50
N ARG A 125 6.06 1.51 -13.32
CA ARG A 125 4.91 2.35 -13.74
C ARG A 125 4.00 2.78 -12.59
N TYR A 126 4.03 2.05 -11.46
CA TYR A 126 3.25 2.38 -10.26
C TYR A 126 4.09 3.02 -9.17
N GLY A 127 5.40 3.07 -9.34
CA GLY A 127 6.34 3.58 -8.34
C GLY A 127 7.32 2.53 -7.86
N ALA A 128 7.96 2.82 -6.75
CA ALA A 128 8.82 1.90 -6.02
C ALA A 128 8.29 1.70 -4.60
N TRP A 129 8.42 0.50 -4.07
CA TRP A 129 8.07 0.23 -2.68
C TRP A 129 9.21 0.63 -1.75
N ASP A 130 8.93 1.54 -0.83
CA ASP A 130 9.85 1.89 0.25
C ASP A 130 9.52 1.03 1.49
N ALA A 131 10.37 0.06 1.76
CA ALA A 131 10.22 -0.84 2.89
C ALA A 131 10.42 -0.16 4.26
N GLN A 132 11.02 1.04 4.30
CA GLN A 132 11.23 1.79 5.53
C GLN A 132 9.97 2.54 5.96
N THR A 133 9.34 3.21 5.01
CA THR A 133 8.13 4.00 5.23
C THR A 133 6.86 3.20 5.01
N LEU A 134 6.96 1.99 4.44
CA LEU A 134 5.85 1.12 4.04
C LEU A 134 4.90 1.83 3.07
N GLN A 135 5.46 2.54 2.11
CA GLN A 135 4.71 3.34 1.14
C GLN A 135 5.24 3.15 -0.28
N LEU A 136 4.36 3.38 -1.25
CA LEU A 136 4.77 3.57 -2.63
C LEU A 136 5.30 4.99 -2.80
N VAL A 137 6.54 5.10 -3.27
CA VAL A 137 7.20 6.36 -3.63
C VAL A 137 7.34 6.46 -5.14
N ALA A 138 7.62 7.64 -5.66
CA ALA A 138 7.93 7.78 -7.09
C ALA A 138 9.07 6.84 -7.46
N ALA A 139 8.94 6.13 -8.59
CA ALA A 139 10.04 5.33 -9.09
C ALA A 139 11.26 6.26 -9.32
N PRO A 140 12.47 5.86 -8.91
CA PRO A 140 13.65 6.59 -9.32
C PRO A 140 13.66 6.66 -10.84
N ASP A 141 13.94 7.84 -11.40
CA ASP A 141 13.97 8.07 -12.85
C ASP A 141 14.96 7.10 -13.51
N LEU A 142 14.46 5.94 -13.92
CA LEU A 142 15.24 4.96 -14.68
C LEU A 142 15.42 5.38 -16.16
N VAL A 143 14.90 6.55 -16.54
CA VAL A 143 14.85 7.04 -17.92
C VAL A 143 15.45 8.46 -18.06
N SER A 144 16.32 8.89 -17.18
CA SER A 144 17.26 9.93 -17.55
C SER A 144 18.36 9.29 -18.41
N VAL A 145 18.01 8.99 -19.67
CA VAL A 145 19.05 8.84 -20.69
C VAL A 145 19.79 10.16 -20.70
N PRO A 146 21.11 10.22 -20.35
CA PRO A 146 21.87 11.45 -20.48
C PRO A 146 21.66 11.94 -21.91
N ALA A 147 21.24 13.19 -22.08
CA ALA A 147 21.16 13.79 -23.40
C ALA A 147 22.49 13.51 -24.10
N GLN A 148 22.46 12.76 -25.20
CA GLN A 148 23.67 12.52 -25.98
C GLN A 148 24.26 13.90 -26.28
N PRO A 149 25.54 14.15 -25.96
CA PRO A 149 26.18 15.38 -26.35
C PRO A 149 26.04 15.48 -27.86
N ALA A 150 25.49 16.60 -28.33
CA ALA A 150 25.36 16.86 -29.75
C ALA A 150 26.72 16.63 -30.40
N LEU A 151 26.78 15.71 -31.38
CA LEU A 151 27.99 15.45 -32.12
C LEU A 151 28.44 16.77 -32.77
N PRO A 152 29.68 17.26 -32.51
CA PRO A 152 30.19 18.41 -33.19
C PRO A 152 30.49 18.04 -34.64
N GLY A 153 29.68 18.52 -35.60
CA GLY A 153 29.99 18.30 -36.99
C GLY A 153 28.87 18.30 -38.02
N GLN A 154 27.70 18.86 -37.75
CA GLN A 154 26.71 19.10 -38.82
C GLN A 154 26.28 20.57 -38.82
N GLY A 155 27.20 21.41 -39.16
CA GLY A 155 26.94 22.81 -39.45
C GLY A 155 27.87 23.31 -40.53
N ALA A 156 27.29 23.83 -41.61
CA ALA A 156 27.90 24.55 -42.70
C ALA A 156 28.10 23.77 -43.99
N GLY A 157 27.02 23.58 -44.71
CA GLY A 157 27.08 23.51 -46.15
C GLY A 157 27.51 24.90 -46.72
N PRO A 158 28.32 24.94 -47.80
CA PRO A 158 28.86 26.21 -48.27
C PRO A 158 27.78 27.07 -48.95
N ALA A 159 27.81 28.36 -48.66
CA ALA A 159 27.10 29.38 -49.41
C ALA A 159 27.69 29.39 -50.82
N ASP A 160 26.87 29.13 -51.82
CA ASP A 160 27.28 29.29 -53.21
C ASP A 160 26.77 30.67 -53.72
N ARG A 161 27.62 31.28 -54.47
CA ARG A 161 27.60 32.64 -55.01
C ARG A 161 26.49 32.87 -56.04
#